data_e855bbfca7a987e182abadfd8c73e967
#
_entry.id   e855bbfca7a987e182abadfd8c73e967
#
_cell.length_a   1.000
_cell.length_b   1.000
_cell.length_c   1.000
_cell.angle_alpha   90.00
_cell.angle_beta   90.00
_cell.angle_gamma   90.00
#
_symmetry.space_group_name_H-M   'P 1'
#
loop_
_entity.id
_entity.type
_entity.pdbx_description
1 polymer ?
#
loop_
_entity_poly.entity_id
_entity_poly.type
_entity_poly.pdbx_seq_one_letter_code
_entity_poly.pdbx_strand_id
1 'polypeptide(L)'
;MGGFCGVISKGDCVSDLFFGTDYHSHLGTHRGGMAVLGPNGFQRSIHNIQNAPFRSKFEFDVTRFSGSVGLGVISDTDPQPLIMSSKHGTFGIVTVGLITNIRELMDELFQSNSVQLQYSTNSGMVGPTEVVSALIATQPSIVDGIRYMQRRVKGSCSVLIMTDDGRLYAARDRYGRTPIVIGRKESAMIALMESCALPNLEYDYVRDLGPGEMVELTPDGMTTVIEPGEKMAICSFLWVYYGYPASSYEGRNVEMASYR
;
A
#
# COMPACT_ATOMS: atom_id res chain seq x y z
N MET A 1 12.76 -4.46 -0.17
CA MET A 1 11.84 -3.38 -0.57
C MET A 1 10.49 -3.97 -0.89
N GLY A 2 9.64 -3.27 -1.55
CA GLY A 2 8.32 -3.73 -1.94
C GLY A 2 7.58 -2.68 -2.75
N GLY A 3 6.41 -3.04 -3.24
CA GLY A 3 5.50 -2.15 -3.93
C GLY A 3 4.06 -2.55 -3.67
N PHE A 4 3.13 -1.64 -3.83
CA PHE A 4 1.72 -1.92 -3.60
C PHE A 4 0.81 -1.31 -4.68
N CYS A 5 -0.39 -1.86 -4.75
CA CYS A 5 -1.48 -1.40 -5.58
C CYS A 5 -2.79 -1.44 -4.79
N GLY A 6 -3.61 -0.41 -4.89
CA GLY A 6 -4.97 -0.37 -4.35
C GLY A 6 -5.94 0.06 -5.44
N VAL A 7 -7.06 -0.64 -5.54
CA VAL A 7 -8.10 -0.37 -6.55
C VAL A 7 -9.45 -0.26 -5.88
N ILE A 8 -10.24 0.72 -6.30
CA ILE A 8 -11.66 0.83 -5.97
C ILE A 8 -12.46 1.04 -7.26
N SER A 9 -13.52 0.26 -7.46
CA SER A 9 -14.27 0.20 -8.71
C SER A 9 -15.78 0.12 -8.47
N LYS A 10 -16.59 0.56 -9.43
CA LYS A 10 -18.05 0.32 -9.46
C LYS A 10 -18.40 -1.14 -9.71
N GLY A 11 -17.50 -1.87 -10.36
CA GLY A 11 -17.61 -3.29 -10.66
C GLY A 11 -16.55 -4.11 -9.93
N ASP A 12 -16.20 -5.26 -10.52
CA ASP A 12 -15.14 -6.12 -10.00
C ASP A 12 -13.77 -5.47 -10.24
N CYS A 13 -12.91 -5.45 -9.21
CA CYS A 13 -11.58 -4.84 -9.26
C CYS A 13 -10.43 -5.85 -9.41
N VAL A 14 -10.72 -7.16 -9.40
CA VAL A 14 -9.70 -8.20 -9.22
C VAL A 14 -8.67 -8.22 -10.34
N SER A 15 -9.09 -8.05 -11.60
CA SER A 15 -8.18 -8.02 -12.74
C SER A 15 -7.22 -6.85 -12.67
N ASP A 16 -7.72 -5.65 -12.41
CA ASP A 16 -6.91 -4.43 -12.29
C ASP A 16 -5.93 -4.53 -11.12
N LEU A 17 -6.40 -5.06 -9.99
CA LEU A 17 -5.58 -5.29 -8.81
C LEU A 17 -4.45 -6.30 -9.08
N PHE A 18 -4.77 -7.40 -9.75
CA PHE A 18 -3.80 -8.45 -10.08
C PHE A 18 -2.68 -7.92 -10.96
N PHE A 19 -3.02 -7.32 -12.09
CA PHE A 19 -2.02 -6.78 -13.00
C PHE A 19 -1.32 -5.55 -12.41
N GLY A 20 -2.04 -4.67 -11.71
CA GLY A 20 -1.45 -3.53 -11.02
C GLY A 20 -0.42 -3.96 -9.97
N THR A 21 -0.68 -5.04 -9.23
CA THR A 21 0.28 -5.61 -8.27
C THR A 21 1.47 -6.24 -8.97
N ASP A 22 1.25 -6.96 -10.07
CA ASP A 22 2.31 -7.60 -10.84
C ASP A 22 3.35 -6.60 -11.39
N TYR A 23 2.94 -5.38 -11.75
CA TYR A 23 3.87 -4.30 -12.12
C TYR A 23 4.89 -3.96 -11.04
N HIS A 24 4.65 -4.35 -9.78
CA HIS A 24 5.58 -4.16 -8.66
C HIS A 24 6.43 -5.39 -8.36
N SER A 25 6.30 -6.49 -9.12
CA SER A 25 6.98 -7.76 -8.83
C SER A 25 8.50 -7.70 -8.90
N HIS A 26 9.07 -6.69 -9.58
CA HIS A 26 10.52 -6.41 -9.59
C HIS A 26 11.03 -5.72 -8.31
N LEU A 27 10.13 -5.17 -7.46
CA LEU A 27 10.50 -4.44 -6.25
C LEU A 27 10.70 -5.33 -5.02
N GLY A 28 10.41 -6.62 -5.13
CA GLY A 28 10.61 -7.59 -4.05
C GLY A 28 10.57 -9.01 -4.57
N THR A 29 11.16 -9.93 -3.80
CA THR A 29 11.40 -11.32 -4.21
C THR A 29 10.81 -12.36 -3.27
N HIS A 30 10.33 -11.96 -2.08
CA HIS A 30 9.95 -12.93 -1.06
C HIS A 30 8.46 -13.28 -1.08
N ARG A 31 7.59 -12.30 -1.02
CA ARG A 31 6.14 -12.51 -0.89
C ARG A 31 5.34 -11.60 -1.79
N GLY A 32 4.27 -12.14 -2.32
CA GLY A 32 3.18 -11.39 -2.92
C GLY A 32 1.90 -11.62 -2.12
N GLY A 33 1.03 -10.64 -2.06
CA GLY A 33 -0.24 -10.76 -1.40
C GLY A 33 -1.33 -9.94 -2.07
N MET A 34 -2.54 -10.45 -2.03
CA MET A 34 -3.76 -9.76 -2.48
C MET A 34 -4.86 -9.93 -1.44
N ALA A 35 -5.64 -8.88 -1.25
CA ALA A 35 -6.89 -8.94 -0.50
C ALA A 35 -7.97 -8.13 -1.22
N VAL A 36 -9.17 -8.64 -1.24
CA VAL A 36 -10.33 -8.02 -1.90
C VAL A 36 -11.51 -8.02 -0.95
N LEU A 37 -12.24 -6.91 -0.90
CA LEU A 37 -13.52 -6.81 -0.19
C LEU A 37 -14.64 -7.12 -1.17
N GLY A 38 -15.29 -8.27 -0.96
CA GLY A 38 -16.43 -8.73 -1.72
C GLY A 38 -17.72 -8.77 -0.88
N PRO A 39 -18.82 -9.26 -1.46
CA PRO A 39 -20.12 -9.32 -0.77
C PRO A 39 -20.11 -10.16 0.51
N ASN A 40 -19.19 -11.12 0.62
CA ASN A 40 -19.06 -12.03 1.76
C ASN A 40 -17.90 -11.61 2.71
N GLY A 41 -17.42 -10.37 2.61
CA GLY A 41 -16.32 -9.84 3.40
C GLY A 41 -14.96 -9.96 2.71
N PHE A 42 -13.90 -9.91 3.50
CA PHE A 42 -12.53 -9.93 3.00
C PHE A 42 -12.11 -11.32 2.51
N GLN A 43 -11.55 -11.36 1.32
CA GLN A 43 -10.86 -12.52 0.73
C GLN A 43 -9.38 -12.17 0.65
N ARG A 44 -8.49 -13.07 1.05
CA ARG A 44 -7.04 -12.80 1.10
C ARG A 44 -6.23 -14.03 0.71
N SER A 45 -5.19 -13.83 -0.10
CA SER A 45 -4.13 -14.80 -0.37
C SER A 45 -2.76 -14.16 -0.26
N ILE A 46 -1.80 -14.92 0.29
CA ILE A 46 -0.39 -14.53 0.39
C ILE A 46 0.45 -15.72 -0.04
N HIS A 47 1.35 -15.50 -0.99
CA HIS A 47 2.23 -16.54 -1.50
C HIS A 47 3.70 -16.16 -1.39
N ASN A 48 4.54 -17.18 -1.20
CA ASN A 48 5.98 -17.07 -1.43
C ASN A 48 6.22 -17.04 -2.94
N ILE A 49 6.90 -15.99 -3.42
CA ILE A 49 7.21 -15.76 -4.84
C ILE A 49 8.70 -15.97 -5.19
N GLN A 50 9.50 -16.50 -4.26
CA GLN A 50 10.93 -16.75 -4.49
C GLN A 50 11.20 -17.75 -5.60
N ASN A 51 10.35 -18.76 -5.74
CA ASN A 51 10.54 -19.89 -6.67
C ASN A 51 9.62 -19.84 -7.90
N ALA A 52 8.72 -18.87 -7.99
CA ALA A 52 7.84 -18.70 -9.15
C ALA A 52 7.31 -17.27 -9.20
N PRO A 53 7.08 -16.70 -10.41
CA PRO A 53 6.57 -15.35 -10.59
C PRO A 53 5.23 -15.13 -9.89
N PHE A 54 4.97 -13.88 -9.51
CA PHE A 54 3.70 -13.46 -8.89
C PHE A 54 2.48 -13.97 -9.68
N ARG A 55 2.46 -13.78 -11.00
CA ARG A 55 1.36 -14.23 -11.87
C ARG A 55 1.02 -15.68 -11.69
N SER A 56 2.02 -16.56 -11.75
CA SER A 56 1.81 -18.02 -11.64
C SER A 56 1.30 -18.43 -10.25
N LYS A 57 1.66 -17.68 -9.21
CA LYS A 57 1.23 -17.98 -7.83
C LYS A 57 -0.21 -17.56 -7.57
N PHE A 58 -0.69 -16.49 -8.20
CA PHE A 58 -2.01 -15.94 -7.99
C PHE A 58 -3.04 -16.29 -9.05
N GLU A 59 -2.66 -16.99 -10.12
CA GLU A 59 -3.53 -17.39 -11.23
C GLU A 59 -4.83 -18.05 -10.76
N PHE A 60 -4.74 -18.93 -9.76
CA PHE A 60 -5.90 -19.61 -9.20
C PHE A 60 -6.74 -18.68 -8.29
N ASP A 61 -6.09 -17.84 -7.47
CA ASP A 61 -6.78 -16.94 -6.55
C ASP A 61 -7.63 -15.92 -7.31
N VAL A 62 -7.11 -15.39 -8.42
CA VAL A 62 -7.81 -14.42 -9.28
C VAL A 62 -9.15 -14.96 -9.77
N THR A 63 -9.25 -16.26 -10.06
CA THR A 63 -10.51 -16.89 -10.50
C THR A 63 -11.55 -17.04 -9.39
N ARG A 64 -11.14 -16.91 -8.13
CA ARG A 64 -11.98 -17.11 -6.94
C ARG A 64 -12.33 -15.82 -6.24
N PHE A 65 -11.50 -14.81 -6.40
CA PHE A 65 -11.74 -13.49 -5.81
C PHE A 65 -12.83 -12.75 -6.58
N SER A 66 -13.62 -11.98 -5.86
CA SER A 66 -14.59 -11.06 -6.42
C SER A 66 -14.88 -9.94 -5.44
N GLY A 67 -14.82 -8.71 -5.90
CA GLY A 67 -15.12 -7.53 -5.08
C GLY A 67 -14.75 -6.23 -5.77
N SER A 68 -15.16 -5.12 -5.14
CA SER A 68 -15.02 -3.78 -5.70
C SER A 68 -13.88 -2.96 -5.11
N VAL A 69 -13.29 -3.42 -4.01
CA VAL A 69 -12.14 -2.76 -3.37
C VAL A 69 -11.07 -3.80 -3.10
N GLY A 70 -9.82 -3.48 -3.44
CA GLY A 70 -8.73 -4.43 -3.25
C GLY A 70 -7.39 -3.77 -2.95
N LEU A 71 -6.55 -4.54 -2.26
CA LEU A 71 -5.15 -4.23 -1.95
C LEU A 71 -4.25 -5.34 -2.45
N GLY A 72 -3.19 -4.98 -3.15
CA GLY A 72 -2.13 -5.88 -3.58
C GLY A 72 -0.77 -5.36 -3.13
N VAL A 73 0.16 -6.27 -2.89
CA VAL A 73 1.48 -5.92 -2.40
C VAL A 73 2.54 -6.95 -2.78
N ILE A 74 3.72 -6.46 -3.08
CA ILE A 74 4.97 -7.24 -3.10
C ILE A 74 5.76 -6.82 -1.87
N SER A 75 6.19 -7.76 -1.03
CA SER A 75 6.85 -7.48 0.25
C SER A 75 8.01 -8.45 0.52
N ASP A 76 9.15 -7.87 0.94
CA ASP A 76 10.30 -8.63 1.42
C ASP A 76 10.35 -8.71 2.96
N THR A 77 9.48 -8.01 3.66
CA THR A 77 9.51 -7.90 5.13
C THR A 77 8.56 -8.87 5.81
N ASP A 78 7.27 -8.62 5.73
CA ASP A 78 6.24 -9.36 6.45
C ASP A 78 5.11 -9.82 5.51
N PRO A 79 4.31 -10.83 5.92
CA PRO A 79 3.15 -11.25 5.17
C PRO A 79 2.08 -10.16 5.14
N GLN A 80 1.73 -9.70 3.94
CA GLN A 80 0.73 -8.67 3.67
C GLN A 80 -0.17 -9.10 2.51
N PRO A 81 -1.40 -8.55 2.37
CA PRO A 81 -2.09 -7.59 3.22
C PRO A 81 -2.42 -8.14 4.61
N LEU A 82 -2.38 -7.29 5.64
CA LEU A 82 -2.89 -7.62 6.96
C LEU A 82 -4.37 -7.23 7.05
N ILE A 83 -5.21 -8.11 7.57
CA ILE A 83 -6.61 -7.82 7.91
C ILE A 83 -6.70 -7.74 9.43
N MET A 84 -7.17 -6.62 9.94
CA MET A 84 -7.25 -6.34 11.37
C MET A 84 -8.64 -5.86 11.77
N SER A 85 -9.18 -6.40 12.85
CA SER A 85 -10.39 -5.88 13.49
C SER A 85 -10.01 -4.94 14.64
N SER A 86 -10.65 -3.80 14.70
CA SER A 86 -10.40 -2.76 15.69
C SER A 86 -11.69 -2.08 16.11
N LYS A 87 -11.61 -1.08 16.99
CA LYS A 87 -12.75 -0.21 17.33
C LYS A 87 -13.29 0.61 16.13
N HIS A 88 -12.57 0.66 15.00
CA HIS A 88 -12.97 1.34 13.76
C HIS A 88 -13.59 0.38 12.74
N GLY A 89 -14.00 -0.82 13.15
CA GLY A 89 -14.38 -1.89 12.24
C GLY A 89 -13.20 -2.73 11.80
N THR A 90 -13.41 -3.56 10.79
CA THR A 90 -12.36 -4.37 10.18
C THR A 90 -11.77 -3.64 8.99
N PHE A 91 -10.45 -3.61 8.90
CA PHE A 91 -9.75 -3.02 7.75
C PHE A 91 -8.60 -3.87 7.26
N GLY A 92 -8.34 -3.81 5.97
CA GLY A 92 -7.14 -4.34 5.33
C GLY A 92 -6.09 -3.26 5.17
N ILE A 93 -4.81 -3.60 5.34
CA ILE A 93 -3.71 -2.65 5.21
C ILE A 93 -2.52 -3.29 4.51
N VAL A 94 -1.86 -2.50 3.67
CA VAL A 94 -0.53 -2.78 3.12
C VAL A 94 0.40 -1.60 3.37
N THR A 95 1.66 -1.89 3.61
CA THR A 95 2.69 -0.89 3.90
C THR A 95 3.92 -1.11 3.03
N VAL A 96 4.52 -0.02 2.56
CA VAL A 96 5.83 -0.03 1.90
C VAL A 96 6.70 1.06 2.50
N GLY A 97 7.91 0.70 2.88
CA GLY A 97 8.89 1.61 3.46
C GLY A 97 9.91 0.91 4.35
N LEU A 98 10.67 1.70 5.07
CA LEU A 98 11.66 1.24 6.04
C LEU A 98 11.44 1.97 7.37
N ILE A 99 10.99 1.23 8.39
CA ILE A 99 10.79 1.75 9.74
C ILE A 99 12.02 1.42 10.58
N THR A 100 12.74 2.43 11.03
CA THR A 100 14.01 2.25 11.76
C THR A 100 13.84 2.17 13.28
N ASN A 101 12.67 2.61 13.79
CA ASN A 101 12.39 2.66 15.23
C ASN A 101 11.29 1.66 15.67
N ILE A 102 11.22 0.50 15.04
CA ILE A 102 10.16 -0.49 15.27
C ILE A 102 10.06 -0.90 16.75
N ARG A 103 11.21 -1.08 17.44
CA ARG A 103 11.24 -1.44 18.86
C ARG A 103 10.64 -0.37 19.76
N GLU A 104 11.00 0.90 19.51
CA GLU A 104 10.45 2.06 20.24
C GLU A 104 8.92 2.12 20.12
N LEU A 105 8.40 1.87 18.90
CA LEU A 105 6.96 1.85 18.65
C LEU A 105 6.25 0.67 19.34
N MET A 106 6.88 -0.50 19.38
CA MET A 106 6.36 -1.66 20.11
C MET A 106 6.30 -1.40 21.61
N ASP A 107 7.37 -0.84 22.20
CA ASP A 107 7.41 -0.51 23.62
C ASP A 107 6.30 0.48 23.99
N GLU A 108 6.03 1.47 23.15
CA GLU A 108 4.93 2.42 23.32
C GLU A 108 3.56 1.71 23.30
N LEU A 109 3.33 0.81 22.35
CA LEU A 109 2.10 0.04 22.24
C LEU A 109 1.88 -0.86 23.47
N PHE A 110 2.90 -1.53 23.98
CA PHE A 110 2.81 -2.37 25.17
C PHE A 110 2.56 -1.57 26.44
N GLN A 111 3.14 -0.38 26.58
CA GLN A 111 2.89 0.51 27.72
C GLN A 111 1.43 1.00 27.79
N SER A 112 0.76 1.09 26.63
CA SER A 112 -0.65 1.49 26.58
C SER A 112 -1.64 0.41 27.04
N ASN A 113 -1.19 -0.82 27.30
CA ASN A 113 -1.99 -2.01 27.68
C ASN A 113 -3.18 -2.33 26.75
N SER A 114 -3.21 -1.78 25.55
CA SER A 114 -4.38 -1.81 24.68
C SER A 114 -4.20 -2.68 23.43
N VAL A 115 -3.04 -3.32 23.25
CA VAL A 115 -2.72 -4.02 22.00
C VAL A 115 -2.08 -5.39 22.28
N GLN A 116 -2.57 -6.40 21.57
CA GLN A 116 -1.91 -7.69 21.42
C GLN A 116 -1.32 -7.77 20.03
N LEU A 117 -0.01 -8.01 19.91
CA LEU A 117 0.69 -8.18 18.65
C LEU A 117 0.98 -9.66 18.42
N GLN A 118 0.81 -10.11 17.16
CA GLN A 118 1.17 -11.47 16.79
C GLN A 118 2.68 -11.59 16.56
N TYR A 119 3.27 -12.59 17.18
CA TYR A 119 4.66 -12.95 16.95
C TYR A 119 4.78 -13.85 15.71
N SER A 120 5.44 -13.39 14.67
CA SER A 120 5.68 -14.23 13.51
C SER A 120 6.73 -15.29 13.80
N THR A 121 6.32 -16.56 13.81
CA THR A 121 7.21 -17.70 14.06
C THR A 121 8.30 -17.87 13.00
N ASN A 122 8.08 -17.33 11.79
CA ASN A 122 9.04 -17.46 10.68
C ASN A 122 10.14 -16.40 10.69
N SER A 123 9.89 -15.22 11.28
CA SER A 123 10.88 -14.12 11.36
C SER A 123 11.42 -13.90 12.77
N GLY A 124 10.78 -14.49 13.78
CA GLY A 124 11.15 -14.25 15.17
C GLY A 124 10.88 -12.82 15.66
N MET A 125 10.06 -12.04 14.93
CA MET A 125 9.75 -10.64 15.26
C MET A 125 8.31 -10.31 14.88
N VAL A 126 7.77 -9.27 15.49
CA VAL A 126 6.50 -8.65 15.08
C VAL A 126 6.69 -7.94 13.73
N GLY A 127 5.76 -8.12 12.82
CA GLY A 127 5.82 -7.50 11.49
C GLY A 127 5.68 -5.97 11.54
N PRO A 128 6.44 -5.20 10.74
CA PRO A 128 6.30 -3.75 10.67
C PRO A 128 4.86 -3.30 10.35
N THR A 129 4.18 -3.99 9.44
CA THR A 129 2.78 -3.68 9.07
C THR A 129 1.84 -3.87 10.25
N GLU A 130 2.07 -4.87 11.08
CA GLU A 130 1.26 -5.12 12.28
C GLU A 130 1.43 -3.98 13.31
N VAL A 131 2.67 -3.55 13.54
CA VAL A 131 2.96 -2.41 14.43
C VAL A 131 2.29 -1.13 13.92
N VAL A 132 2.38 -0.85 12.63
CA VAL A 132 1.71 0.30 12.00
C VAL A 132 0.19 0.21 12.16
N SER A 133 -0.39 -0.95 11.89
CA SER A 133 -1.83 -1.19 12.04
C SER A 133 -2.30 -0.95 13.47
N ALA A 134 -1.53 -1.44 14.44
CA ALA A 134 -1.81 -1.25 15.86
C ALA A 134 -1.74 0.23 16.26
N LEU A 135 -0.71 0.98 15.80
CA LEU A 135 -0.63 2.42 16.03
C LEU A 135 -1.85 3.16 15.50
N ILE A 136 -2.30 2.82 14.29
CA ILE A 136 -3.49 3.41 13.68
C ILE A 136 -4.73 3.08 14.53
N ALA A 137 -4.91 1.83 14.94
CA ALA A 137 -6.06 1.36 15.69
C ALA A 137 -6.19 1.99 17.09
N THR A 138 -5.10 2.45 17.71
CA THR A 138 -5.14 3.12 19.02
C THR A 138 -5.81 4.49 18.98
N GLN A 139 -5.80 5.17 17.84
CA GLN A 139 -6.29 6.55 17.71
C GLN A 139 -7.82 6.62 17.54
N PRO A 140 -8.45 7.81 17.67
CA PRO A 140 -9.91 7.98 17.58
C PRO A 140 -10.51 7.64 16.21
N SER A 141 -9.74 7.82 15.13
CA SER A 141 -10.14 7.51 13.75
C SER A 141 -8.95 6.98 12.93
N ILE A 142 -9.23 6.37 11.77
CA ILE A 142 -8.17 5.95 10.82
C ILE A 142 -7.33 7.17 10.38
N VAL A 143 -7.97 8.30 10.14
CA VAL A 143 -7.30 9.55 9.75
C VAL A 143 -6.34 10.05 10.84
N ASP A 144 -6.81 10.08 12.11
CA ASP A 144 -5.95 10.44 13.24
C ASP A 144 -4.83 9.42 13.44
N GLY A 145 -5.13 8.14 13.19
CA GLY A 145 -4.17 7.05 13.20
C GLY A 145 -3.04 7.24 12.19
N ILE A 146 -3.36 7.61 10.97
CA ILE A 146 -2.37 7.92 9.92
C ILE A 146 -1.52 9.13 10.33
N ARG A 147 -2.15 10.22 10.79
CA ARG A 147 -1.41 11.40 11.30
C ARG A 147 -0.47 11.05 12.44
N TYR A 148 -0.92 10.20 13.35
CA TYR A 148 -0.13 9.73 14.47
C TYR A 148 1.06 8.88 13.99
N MET A 149 0.80 7.88 13.17
CA MET A 149 1.82 7.02 12.56
C MET A 149 2.89 7.84 11.84
N GLN A 150 2.49 8.78 10.97
CA GLN A 150 3.43 9.65 10.24
C GLN A 150 4.32 10.50 11.16
N ARG A 151 3.84 10.89 12.34
CA ARG A 151 4.66 11.63 13.33
C ARG A 151 5.61 10.72 14.10
N ARG A 152 5.22 9.47 14.36
CA ARG A 152 5.97 8.53 15.20
C ARG A 152 7.01 7.71 14.45
N VAL A 153 6.70 7.34 13.21
CA VAL A 153 7.61 6.53 12.39
C VAL A 153 8.87 7.31 12.03
N LYS A 154 10.04 6.74 12.35
CA LYS A 154 11.35 7.18 11.86
C LYS A 154 11.70 6.32 10.64
N GLY A 155 12.05 6.98 9.52
CA GLY A 155 12.27 6.33 8.24
C GLY A 155 11.20 6.69 7.21
N SER A 156 10.60 5.70 6.56
CA SER A 156 9.50 5.89 5.61
C SER A 156 8.43 4.82 5.82
N CYS A 157 7.17 5.18 5.64
CA CYS A 157 6.06 4.24 5.63
C CYS A 157 4.89 4.87 4.87
N SER A 158 4.69 4.44 3.62
CA SER A 158 3.48 4.70 2.85
C SER A 158 2.51 3.55 3.04
N VAL A 159 1.21 3.84 3.09
CA VAL A 159 0.19 2.83 3.38
C VAL A 159 -1.01 2.96 2.44
N LEU A 160 -1.64 1.81 2.13
CA LEU A 160 -2.99 1.76 1.59
C LEU A 160 -3.87 1.01 2.59
N ILE A 161 -5.09 1.51 2.81
CA ILE A 161 -6.06 0.91 3.73
C ILE A 161 -7.39 0.76 3.02
N MET A 162 -7.99 -0.43 3.09
CA MET A 162 -9.39 -0.65 2.72
C MET A 162 -10.20 -0.99 3.97
N THR A 163 -11.36 -0.38 4.13
CA THR A 163 -12.26 -0.58 5.26
C THR A 163 -13.42 -1.50 4.89
N ASP A 164 -14.04 -2.13 5.88
CA ASP A 164 -15.19 -3.03 5.68
C ASP A 164 -16.46 -2.32 5.18
N ASP A 165 -16.52 -1.00 5.29
CA ASP A 165 -17.56 -0.16 4.66
C ASP A 165 -17.23 0.23 3.20
N GLY A 166 -16.15 -0.32 2.63
CA GLY A 166 -15.83 -0.18 1.20
C GLY A 166 -15.06 1.08 0.82
N ARG A 167 -14.37 1.74 1.73
CA ARG A 167 -13.49 2.89 1.43
C ARG A 167 -12.07 2.44 1.14
N LEU A 168 -11.38 3.19 0.31
CA LEU A 168 -9.96 3.02 0.04
C LEU A 168 -9.20 4.30 0.37
N TYR A 169 -8.23 4.20 1.27
CA TYR A 169 -7.34 5.29 1.62
C TYR A 169 -5.93 5.04 1.11
N ALA A 170 -5.30 6.08 0.59
CA ALA A 170 -3.89 6.09 0.22
C ALA A 170 -3.17 7.21 1.00
N ALA A 171 -2.13 6.86 1.75
CA ALA A 171 -1.36 7.82 2.52
C ALA A 171 0.14 7.66 2.25
N ARG A 172 0.75 8.72 1.71
CA ARG A 172 2.18 8.80 1.43
C ARG A 172 2.96 9.09 2.71
N ASP A 173 4.17 8.57 2.81
CA ASP A 173 5.03 8.83 3.96
C ASP A 173 5.31 10.34 4.15
N ARG A 174 5.63 10.73 5.40
CA ARG A 174 5.78 12.12 5.82
C ARG A 174 6.69 12.97 4.93
N TYR A 175 7.69 12.37 4.33
CA TYR A 175 8.67 13.06 3.49
C TYR A 175 8.56 12.71 2.00
N GLY A 176 7.56 11.93 1.62
CA GLY A 176 7.36 11.55 0.22
C GLY A 176 8.47 10.69 -0.36
N ARG A 177 9.18 9.90 0.47
CA ARG A 177 10.30 9.05 0.02
C ARG A 177 9.85 7.95 -0.92
N THR A 178 8.67 7.39 -0.65
CA THR A 178 8.04 6.37 -1.47
C THR A 178 6.91 7.01 -2.27
N PRO A 179 6.87 6.90 -3.60
CA PRO A 179 5.83 7.52 -4.40
C PRO A 179 4.48 6.83 -4.21
N ILE A 180 3.41 7.57 -4.37
CA ILE A 180 2.06 7.05 -4.63
C ILE A 180 1.49 7.84 -5.79
N VAL A 181 1.20 7.14 -6.87
CA VAL A 181 0.60 7.69 -8.08
C VAL A 181 -0.87 7.34 -8.10
N ILE A 182 -1.71 8.29 -8.43
CA ILE A 182 -3.16 8.12 -8.57
C ILE A 182 -3.53 8.08 -10.05
N GLY A 183 -4.29 7.06 -10.42
CA GLY A 183 -4.88 6.92 -11.75
C GLY A 183 -6.41 6.84 -11.66
N ARG A 184 -7.06 7.20 -12.77
CA ARG A 184 -8.52 7.21 -12.91
C ARG A 184 -8.95 6.60 -14.23
N LYS A 185 -10.05 5.84 -14.21
CA LYS A 185 -10.84 5.51 -15.40
C LYS A 185 -12.33 5.74 -15.08
N GLU A 186 -13.22 5.60 -16.05
CA GLU A 186 -14.64 5.94 -15.91
C GLU A 186 -15.31 5.29 -14.69
N SER A 187 -14.93 4.07 -14.35
CA SER A 187 -15.58 3.27 -13.31
C SER A 187 -14.68 2.95 -12.12
N ALA A 188 -13.44 3.47 -12.05
CA ALA A 188 -12.51 3.06 -11.01
C ALA A 188 -11.40 4.11 -10.75
N MET A 189 -10.86 4.04 -9.54
CA MET A 189 -9.63 4.72 -9.13
C MET A 189 -8.58 3.71 -8.69
N ILE A 190 -7.33 4.03 -8.93
CA ILE A 190 -6.16 3.21 -8.57
C ILE A 190 -5.11 4.06 -7.87
N ALA A 191 -4.48 3.50 -6.84
CA ALA A 191 -3.30 4.03 -6.18
C ALA A 191 -2.17 3.00 -6.26
N LEU A 192 -1.03 3.37 -6.80
CA LEU A 192 0.11 2.47 -7.01
C LEU A 192 1.44 3.21 -6.99
N MET A 193 2.57 2.49 -7.07
CA MET A 193 3.89 3.12 -7.07
C MET A 193 4.47 3.30 -8.48
N GLU A 194 4.12 2.43 -9.43
CA GLU A 194 4.68 2.38 -10.78
C GLU A 194 3.74 3.02 -11.81
N SER A 195 4.01 4.25 -12.20
CA SER A 195 3.13 4.98 -13.13
C SER A 195 3.01 4.34 -14.52
N CYS A 196 3.97 3.52 -14.94
CA CYS A 196 3.91 2.78 -16.21
C CYS A 196 2.81 1.73 -16.26
N ALA A 197 2.25 1.32 -15.11
CA ALA A 197 1.11 0.43 -15.06
C ALA A 197 -0.20 1.08 -15.56
N LEU A 198 -0.34 2.41 -15.38
CA LEU A 198 -1.58 3.13 -15.67
C LEU A 198 -2.06 2.95 -17.10
N PRO A 199 -1.27 3.28 -18.16
CA PRO A 199 -1.73 3.15 -19.53
C PRO A 199 -2.04 1.70 -19.94
N ASN A 200 -1.34 0.74 -19.36
CA ASN A 200 -1.57 -0.68 -19.64
C ASN A 200 -2.83 -1.24 -18.97
N LEU A 201 -3.32 -0.57 -17.94
CA LEU A 201 -4.59 -0.87 -17.24
C LEU A 201 -5.72 0.07 -17.64
N GLU A 202 -5.49 0.91 -18.68
CA GLU A 202 -6.47 1.88 -19.19
C GLU A 202 -6.86 2.97 -18.17
N TYR A 203 -5.91 3.34 -17.28
CA TYR A 203 -6.08 4.44 -16.35
C TYR A 203 -5.35 5.68 -16.86
N ASP A 204 -6.03 6.81 -16.81
CA ASP A 204 -5.42 8.12 -16.98
C ASP A 204 -4.66 8.50 -15.70
N TYR A 205 -3.47 9.07 -15.87
CA TYR A 205 -2.72 9.64 -14.75
C TYR A 205 -3.43 10.87 -14.19
N VAL A 206 -3.63 10.91 -12.88
CA VAL A 206 -4.21 12.07 -12.20
C VAL A 206 -3.11 12.92 -11.60
N ARG A 207 -2.35 12.36 -10.63
CA ARG A 207 -1.19 13.02 -10.00
C ARG A 207 -0.42 12.08 -9.07
N ASP A 208 0.75 12.51 -8.66
CA ASP A 208 1.44 11.97 -7.49
C ASP A 208 0.86 12.58 -6.20
N LEU A 209 0.79 11.81 -5.10
CA LEU A 209 0.48 12.37 -3.79
C LEU A 209 1.69 13.14 -3.26
N GLY A 210 1.46 14.24 -2.55
CA GLY A 210 2.50 15.00 -1.88
C GLY A 210 3.04 14.33 -0.61
N PRO A 211 4.10 14.87 0.00
CA PRO A 211 4.69 14.31 1.23
C PRO A 211 3.71 14.36 2.40
N GLY A 212 3.46 13.24 3.05
CA GLY A 212 2.53 13.13 4.18
C GLY A 212 1.06 13.24 3.81
N GLU A 213 0.74 13.37 2.54
CA GLU A 213 -0.65 13.49 2.07
C GLU A 213 -1.42 12.19 2.24
N MET A 214 -2.71 12.31 2.57
CA MET A 214 -3.67 11.22 2.58
C MET A 214 -4.90 11.60 1.75
N VAL A 215 -5.32 10.69 0.90
CA VAL A 215 -6.56 10.80 0.12
C VAL A 215 -7.50 9.62 0.42
N GLU A 216 -8.79 9.90 0.35
CA GLU A 216 -9.84 8.90 0.23
C GLU A 216 -10.20 8.75 -1.24
N LEU A 217 -10.18 7.51 -1.73
CA LEU A 217 -10.56 7.17 -3.10
C LEU A 217 -11.96 6.56 -3.10
N THR A 218 -12.76 6.99 -4.05
CA THR A 218 -14.05 6.39 -4.41
C THR A 218 -14.03 6.02 -5.90
N PRO A 219 -14.96 5.19 -6.40
CA PRO A 219 -15.00 4.89 -7.84
C PRO A 219 -15.17 6.13 -8.74
N ASP A 220 -15.73 7.21 -8.20
CA ASP A 220 -16.03 8.45 -8.93
C ASP A 220 -14.93 9.51 -8.82
N GLY A 221 -13.97 9.36 -7.88
CA GLY A 221 -12.90 10.34 -7.70
C GLY A 221 -12.14 10.20 -6.38
N MET A 222 -11.47 11.24 -5.98
CA MET A 222 -10.72 11.30 -4.73
C MET A 222 -10.97 12.58 -3.95
N THR A 223 -10.81 12.50 -2.63
CA THR A 223 -10.87 13.64 -1.70
C THR A 223 -9.61 13.67 -0.86
N THR A 224 -8.94 14.82 -0.78
CA THR A 224 -7.80 15.00 0.14
C THR A 224 -8.32 15.08 1.57
N VAL A 225 -7.78 14.21 2.43
CA VAL A 225 -8.15 14.07 3.86
C VAL A 225 -7.07 14.66 4.77
N ILE A 226 -5.81 14.52 4.36
CA ILE A 226 -4.66 15.18 4.99
C ILE A 226 -3.90 15.89 3.88
N GLU A 227 -3.77 17.22 4.02
CA GLU A 227 -3.03 18.03 3.06
C GLU A 227 -1.54 17.68 3.03
N PRO A 228 -0.87 17.82 1.87
CA PRO A 228 0.54 17.54 1.76
C PRO A 228 1.38 18.53 2.58
N GLY A 229 2.49 18.06 3.11
CA GLY A 229 3.51 18.88 3.73
C GLY A 229 4.44 19.54 2.72
N GLU A 230 5.19 20.54 3.15
CA GLU A 230 6.08 21.31 2.27
C GLU A 230 7.40 20.57 1.96
N LYS A 231 7.84 19.68 2.86
CA LYS A 231 9.17 19.07 2.78
C LYS A 231 9.15 17.73 2.06
N MET A 232 9.67 17.73 0.83
CA MET A 232 9.90 16.53 0.05
C MET A 232 11.34 16.01 0.22
N ALA A 233 11.50 14.70 0.40
CA ALA A 233 12.79 14.02 0.44
C ALA A 233 12.69 12.66 -0.28
N ILE A 234 12.25 12.70 -1.53
CA ILE A 234 12.07 11.52 -2.37
C ILE A 234 13.36 10.72 -2.51
N CYS A 235 13.25 9.40 -2.57
CA CYS A 235 14.40 8.51 -2.70
C CYS A 235 14.95 8.53 -4.12
N SER A 236 16.20 8.97 -4.31
CA SER A 236 16.84 9.00 -5.63
C SER A 236 17.03 7.61 -6.27
N PHE A 237 17.04 6.54 -5.47
CA PHE A 237 17.09 5.17 -5.96
C PHE A 237 15.91 4.77 -6.84
N LEU A 238 14.79 5.51 -6.79
CA LEU A 238 13.66 5.31 -7.70
C LEU A 238 14.08 5.49 -9.16
N TRP A 239 14.94 6.47 -9.46
CA TRP A 239 15.42 6.73 -10.82
C TRP A 239 16.67 5.94 -11.19
N VAL A 240 17.46 5.50 -10.22
CA VAL A 240 18.78 4.88 -10.46
C VAL A 240 18.71 3.36 -10.44
N TYR A 241 17.77 2.79 -9.68
CA TYR A 241 17.81 1.35 -9.41
C TYR A 241 16.44 0.66 -9.42
N TYR A 242 15.37 1.29 -8.90
CA TYR A 242 14.13 0.58 -8.62
C TYR A 242 13.05 0.74 -9.68
N GLY A 243 12.86 1.95 -10.21
CA GLY A 243 11.73 2.24 -11.10
C GLY A 243 11.89 1.60 -12.47
N TYR A 244 10.79 1.21 -13.07
CA TYR A 244 10.77 0.85 -14.48
C TYR A 244 11.20 2.04 -15.34
N PRO A 245 11.96 1.83 -16.44
CA PRO A 245 12.39 2.90 -17.36
C PRO A 245 11.23 3.75 -17.85
N ALA A 246 10.06 3.12 -18.11
CA ALA A 246 8.85 3.81 -18.57
C ALA A 246 8.08 4.56 -17.45
N SER A 247 8.42 4.35 -16.19
CA SER A 247 7.78 5.05 -15.06
C SER A 247 8.30 6.48 -14.91
N SER A 248 7.44 7.31 -14.32
CA SER A 248 7.78 8.68 -13.94
C SER A 248 7.41 8.93 -12.49
N TYR A 249 8.24 9.66 -11.76
CA TYR A 249 8.01 10.08 -10.39
C TYR A 249 8.23 11.59 -10.29
N GLU A 250 7.29 12.31 -9.70
CA GLU A 250 7.33 13.78 -9.59
C GLU A 250 7.59 14.46 -10.95
N GLY A 251 6.94 13.97 -12.01
CA GLY A 251 7.09 14.48 -13.35
C GLY A 251 8.42 14.18 -14.05
N ARG A 252 9.30 13.34 -13.46
CA ARG A 252 10.57 12.93 -14.04
C ARG A 252 10.54 11.47 -14.45
N ASN A 253 10.71 11.21 -15.74
CA ASN A 253 10.81 9.86 -16.25
C ASN A 253 12.13 9.19 -15.84
N VAL A 254 12.08 7.89 -15.51
CA VAL A 254 13.21 7.11 -14.99
C VAL A 254 14.32 7.02 -16.05
N GLU A 255 13.99 6.63 -17.27
CA GLU A 255 14.98 6.49 -18.34
C GLU A 255 15.69 7.83 -18.64
N MET A 256 14.93 8.92 -18.74
CA MET A 256 15.49 10.26 -18.99
C MET A 256 16.36 10.77 -17.84
N ALA A 257 16.10 10.36 -16.61
CA ALA A 257 16.92 10.73 -15.45
C ALA A 257 18.28 10.02 -15.45
N SER A 258 18.36 8.81 -16.04
CA SER A 258 19.59 8.03 -16.12
C SER A 258 20.60 8.57 -17.15
N TYR A 259 20.17 9.40 -18.10
CA TYR A 259 21.03 10.00 -19.14
C TYR A 259 21.66 11.35 -18.74
N ARG A 260 21.40 11.86 -17.54
CA ARG A 260 21.94 13.14 -17.03
C ARG A 260 22.86 12.93 -15.85
#